data_006fb76d48ed350ece3e474a05f98219
#
_entry.id   006fb76d48ed350ece3e474a05f98219
#
_cell.length_a   1.000
_cell.length_b   1.000
_cell.length_c   1.000
_cell.angle_alpha   90.00
_cell.angle_beta   90.00
_cell.angle_gamma   90.00
#
_symmetry.space_group_name_H-M   'P 1'
#
loop_
_entity.id
_entity.type
_entity.pdbx_description
1 polymer ?
#
loop_
_entity_poly.entity_id
_entity_poly.type
_entity_poly.pdbx_seq_one_letter_code
_entity_poly.pdbx_strand_id
1 'polypeptide(L)'
;MKIWDTLRASMRKMRNFGPFQRPIDMDIEQLRECVEAAWQNRERLQEASTREALDRVVALLDAGRLRTAEPVDADGSAWRVNEWVKKAILLYFPMQEMRTMRAGELEWHDKMDLKHGYEELGVRVVPHAVARYGAYIAPRAILMPSYVNIGAYVDTGTMVDTWATVGSCAQIGRHVHLSGGVGIGGVLEPVQAAP
;
A
#
# COMPACT_ATOMS: atom_id res chain seq x y z
N MET A 1 38.10 -3.30 -16.27
CA MET A 1 38.35 -2.96 -14.87
C MET A 1 37.66 -1.68 -14.38
N LYS A 2 36.73 -1.05 -15.17
CA LYS A 2 36.00 0.19 -14.76
C LYS A 2 34.51 0.02 -14.50
N ILE A 3 33.89 -1.10 -14.86
CA ILE A 3 32.43 -1.32 -14.70
C ILE A 3 32.08 -1.77 -13.28
N TRP A 4 32.96 -2.52 -12.63
CA TRP A 4 32.74 -3.01 -11.26
C TRP A 4 32.89 -1.92 -10.17
N ASP A 5 33.70 -0.88 -10.44
CA ASP A 5 33.87 0.24 -9.51
C ASP A 5 32.65 1.18 -9.53
N THR A 6 32.01 1.32 -10.66
CA THR A 6 30.78 2.14 -10.80
C THR A 6 29.59 1.46 -10.12
N LEU A 7 29.48 0.13 -10.20
CA LEU A 7 28.45 -0.64 -9.49
C LEU A 7 28.65 -0.62 -7.98
N ARG A 8 29.89 -0.66 -7.50
CA ARG A 8 30.20 -0.50 -6.05
C ARG A 8 29.91 0.90 -5.52
N ALA A 9 30.09 1.93 -6.34
CA ALA A 9 29.77 3.31 -5.99
C ALA A 9 28.24 3.54 -5.92
N SER A 10 27.46 2.91 -6.82
CA SER A 10 26.01 2.94 -6.80
C SER A 10 25.44 2.23 -5.57
N MET A 11 26.01 1.07 -5.20
CA MET A 11 25.62 0.35 -3.97
C MET A 11 25.98 1.08 -2.66
N ARG A 12 26.97 1.98 -2.67
CA ARG A 12 27.31 2.81 -1.51
C ARG A 12 26.34 3.98 -1.30
N LYS A 13 25.68 4.47 -2.34
CA LYS A 13 24.70 5.55 -2.24
C LYS A 13 23.35 5.13 -1.65
N MET A 14 23.07 3.80 -1.61
CA MET A 14 21.87 3.24 -0.96
C MET A 14 22.02 3.02 0.56
N ARG A 15 23.13 3.43 1.20
CA ARG A 15 23.40 3.17 2.62
C ARG A 15 23.33 4.39 3.54
N ASN A 16 22.54 5.40 3.19
CA ASN A 16 22.24 6.49 4.13
C ASN A 16 20.77 6.49 4.58
N PHE A 17 20.23 5.32 4.88
CA PHE A 17 19.20 5.22 5.89
C PHE A 17 19.91 5.21 7.25
N GLY A 18 19.49 6.11 8.15
CA GLY A 18 20.01 6.24 9.51
C GLY A 18 20.02 4.90 10.26
N PRO A 19 20.53 4.85 11.50
CA PRO A 19 20.80 3.60 12.19
C PRO A 19 19.55 2.72 12.15
N PHE A 20 19.67 1.57 11.49
CA PHE A 20 18.68 0.52 11.42
C PHE A 20 18.37 0.09 12.85
N GLN A 21 17.40 0.72 13.49
CA GLN A 21 16.75 0.13 14.65
C GLN A 21 16.19 -1.20 14.18
N ARG A 22 16.54 -2.28 14.89
CA ARG A 22 15.98 -3.61 14.58
C ARG A 22 14.46 -3.43 14.55
N PRO A 23 13.77 -3.92 13.49
CA PRO A 23 12.32 -3.83 13.46
C PRO A 23 11.80 -4.44 14.77
N ILE A 24 10.93 -3.73 15.47
CA ILE A 24 10.22 -4.31 16.60
C ILE A 24 9.47 -5.49 16.03
N ASP A 25 9.78 -6.70 16.51
CA ASP A 25 9.16 -7.94 16.03
C ASP A 25 7.78 -8.06 16.70
N MET A 26 6.88 -7.15 16.32
CA MET A 26 5.49 -7.13 16.78
C MET A 26 4.69 -8.13 15.94
N ASP A 27 3.97 -9.01 16.63
CA ASP A 27 2.98 -9.87 15.99
C ASP A 27 1.71 -9.07 15.60
N ILE A 28 0.80 -9.71 14.87
CA ILE A 28 -0.41 -9.05 14.35
C ILE A 28 -1.32 -8.53 15.48
N GLU A 29 -1.39 -9.23 16.60
CA GLU A 29 -2.24 -8.81 17.72
C GLU A 29 -1.65 -7.59 18.45
N GLN A 30 -0.34 -7.57 18.65
CA GLN A 30 0.36 -6.40 19.20
C GLN A 30 0.21 -5.15 18.30
N LEU A 31 0.30 -5.34 16.98
CA LEU A 31 0.03 -4.26 16.02
C LEU A 31 -1.40 -3.73 16.17
N ARG A 32 -2.37 -4.64 16.26
CA ARG A 32 -3.79 -4.30 16.45
C ARG A 32 -4.03 -3.53 17.74
N GLU A 33 -3.50 -4.00 18.87
CA GLU A 33 -3.61 -3.32 20.17
C GLU A 33 -3.04 -1.89 20.10
N CYS A 34 -1.87 -1.73 19.47
CA CYS A 34 -1.22 -0.44 19.29
C CYS A 34 -2.08 0.51 18.45
N VAL A 35 -2.64 0.02 17.33
CA VAL A 35 -3.52 0.79 16.45
C VAL A 35 -4.80 1.21 17.18
N GLU A 36 -5.45 0.29 17.89
CA GLU A 36 -6.68 0.61 18.63
C GLU A 36 -6.43 1.62 19.77
N ALA A 37 -5.30 1.50 20.48
CA ALA A 37 -4.91 2.47 21.48
C ALA A 37 -4.67 3.87 20.87
N ALA A 38 -4.00 3.96 19.72
CA ALA A 38 -3.79 5.21 19.01
C ALA A 38 -5.09 5.77 18.40
N TRP A 39 -6.04 4.90 18.03
CA TRP A 39 -7.37 5.31 17.60
C TRP A 39 -8.14 6.00 18.68
N GLN A 40 -8.08 5.53 19.93
CA GLN A 40 -8.71 6.13 21.09
C GLN A 40 -8.00 7.40 21.59
N ASN A 41 -6.67 7.47 21.44
CA ASN A 41 -5.88 8.64 21.82
C ASN A 41 -4.87 9.01 20.72
N ARG A 42 -5.19 10.04 19.94
CA ARG A 42 -4.39 10.53 18.81
C ARG A 42 -3.03 11.12 19.23
N GLU A 43 -2.83 11.51 20.47
CA GLU A 43 -1.54 12.01 20.97
C GLU A 43 -0.46 10.94 20.88
N ARG A 44 -0.85 9.65 20.92
CA ARG A 44 0.07 8.51 20.73
C ARG A 44 0.77 8.48 19.37
N LEU A 45 0.29 9.23 18.38
CA LEU A 45 0.98 9.40 17.09
C LEU A 45 2.34 10.10 17.24
N GLN A 46 2.63 10.72 18.39
CA GLN A 46 3.96 11.28 18.71
C GLN A 46 4.93 10.19 19.23
N GLU A 47 4.42 9.04 19.67
CA GLU A 47 5.24 7.94 20.18
C GLU A 47 5.91 7.20 19.01
N ALA A 48 7.24 6.97 19.12
CA ALA A 48 7.99 6.27 18.07
C ALA A 48 7.47 4.84 17.83
N SER A 49 7.11 4.12 18.90
CA SER A 49 6.54 2.78 18.81
C SER A 49 5.21 2.72 18.05
N THR A 50 4.35 3.72 18.23
CA THR A 50 3.08 3.82 17.50
C THR A 50 3.32 4.09 16.02
N ARG A 51 4.25 4.98 15.70
CA ARG A 51 4.61 5.28 14.30
C ARG A 51 5.17 4.05 13.60
N GLU A 52 6.08 3.32 14.25
CA GLU A 52 6.67 2.08 13.73
C GLU A 52 5.61 0.99 13.52
N ALA A 53 4.65 0.85 14.44
CA ALA A 53 3.54 -0.09 14.29
C ALA A 53 2.67 0.26 13.07
N LEU A 54 2.35 1.53 12.85
CA LEU A 54 1.57 1.99 11.69
C LEU A 54 2.33 1.78 10.37
N ASP A 55 3.62 2.11 10.33
CA ASP A 55 4.50 1.83 9.18
C ASP A 55 4.53 0.32 8.87
N ARG A 56 4.60 -0.52 9.91
CA ARG A 56 4.57 -1.98 9.76
C ARG A 56 3.25 -2.50 9.20
N VAL A 57 2.11 -1.97 9.65
CA VAL A 57 0.79 -2.33 9.10
C VAL A 57 0.71 -1.98 7.61
N VAL A 58 1.14 -0.79 7.22
CA VAL A 58 1.12 -0.37 5.80
C VAL A 58 2.08 -1.22 4.96
N ALA A 59 3.26 -1.58 5.49
CA ALA A 59 4.18 -2.49 4.81
C ALA A 59 3.59 -3.89 4.62
N LEU A 60 2.84 -4.40 5.59
CA LEU A 60 2.14 -5.70 5.48
C LEU A 60 1.02 -5.65 4.44
N LEU A 61 0.30 -4.53 4.35
CA LEU A 61 -0.69 -4.28 3.29
C LEU A 61 -0.02 -4.26 1.92
N ASP A 62 1.07 -3.51 1.77
CA ASP A 62 1.82 -3.39 0.51
C ASP A 62 2.34 -4.74 0.02
N ALA A 63 2.73 -5.61 0.94
CA ALA A 63 3.20 -6.97 0.66
C ALA A 63 2.07 -8.01 0.49
N GLY A 64 0.79 -7.63 0.65
CA GLY A 64 -0.36 -8.54 0.58
C GLY A 64 -0.44 -9.56 1.72
N ARG A 65 0.30 -9.34 2.81
CA ARG A 65 0.32 -10.18 4.01
C ARG A 65 -0.76 -9.81 5.02
N LEU A 66 -1.39 -8.67 4.83
CA LEU A 66 -2.52 -8.17 5.58
C LEU A 66 -3.53 -7.58 4.59
N ARG A 67 -4.83 -7.69 4.90
CA ARG A 67 -5.90 -7.16 4.07
C ARG A 67 -6.87 -6.35 4.91
N THR A 68 -7.49 -5.33 4.30
CA THR A 68 -8.56 -4.54 4.94
C THR A 68 -9.89 -5.28 4.98
N ALA A 69 -10.07 -6.24 4.08
CA ALA A 69 -11.14 -7.23 4.12
C ALA A 69 -10.69 -8.50 3.40
N GLU A 70 -11.18 -9.65 3.84
CA GLU A 70 -10.82 -10.94 3.29
C GLU A 70 -12.00 -11.93 3.31
N PRO A 71 -12.10 -12.84 2.32
CA PRO A 71 -13.09 -13.90 2.35
C PRO A 71 -12.81 -14.83 3.52
N VAL A 72 -13.87 -15.30 4.22
CA VAL A 72 -13.77 -16.24 5.35
C VAL A 72 -14.12 -17.67 4.95
N ASP A 73 -14.70 -17.84 3.78
CA ASP A 73 -15.05 -19.13 3.18
C ASP A 73 -14.41 -19.30 1.79
N ALA A 74 -14.37 -20.55 1.35
CA ALA A 74 -13.72 -20.92 0.09
C ALA A 74 -14.46 -20.41 -1.15
N ASP A 75 -15.76 -20.18 -1.06
CA ASP A 75 -16.61 -19.69 -2.17
C ASP A 75 -16.71 -18.15 -2.21
N GLY A 76 -16.16 -17.48 -1.19
CA GLY A 76 -16.15 -16.02 -1.10
C GLY A 76 -17.52 -15.41 -0.80
N SER A 77 -18.47 -16.19 -0.26
CA SER A 77 -19.82 -15.71 0.05
C SER A 77 -19.85 -14.84 1.31
N ALA A 78 -18.94 -15.06 2.24
CA ALA A 78 -18.79 -14.27 3.46
C ALA A 78 -17.46 -13.56 3.52
N TRP A 79 -17.47 -12.33 4.02
CA TRP A 79 -16.30 -11.47 4.16
C TRP A 79 -16.13 -10.99 5.59
N ARG A 80 -14.88 -10.96 6.03
CA ARG A 80 -14.48 -10.33 7.28
C ARG A 80 -13.82 -8.98 6.98
N VAL A 81 -14.35 -7.91 7.55
CA VAL A 81 -13.74 -6.58 7.50
C VAL A 81 -12.79 -6.42 8.68
N ASN A 82 -11.55 -6.10 8.39
CA ASN A 82 -10.51 -5.83 9.39
C ASN A 82 -10.51 -4.32 9.70
N GLU A 83 -11.47 -3.85 10.48
CA GLU A 83 -11.66 -2.43 10.80
C GLU A 83 -10.40 -1.78 11.36
N TRP A 84 -9.68 -2.49 12.25
CA TRP A 84 -8.45 -1.99 12.84
C TRP A 84 -7.37 -1.65 11.80
N VAL A 85 -7.33 -2.39 10.67
CA VAL A 85 -6.41 -2.12 9.56
C VAL A 85 -6.80 -0.83 8.85
N LYS A 86 -8.08 -0.58 8.65
CA LYS A 86 -8.57 0.68 8.09
C LYS A 86 -8.29 1.86 9.03
N LYS A 87 -8.47 1.67 10.35
CA LYS A 87 -8.05 2.64 11.37
C LYS A 87 -6.56 2.95 11.26
N ALA A 88 -5.71 1.95 11.05
CA ALA A 88 -4.28 2.14 10.85
C ALA A 88 -3.99 3.03 9.63
N ILE A 89 -4.66 2.81 8.50
CA ILE A 89 -4.52 3.66 7.31
C ILE A 89 -4.93 5.11 7.62
N LEU A 90 -6.06 5.31 8.30
CA LEU A 90 -6.54 6.65 8.69
C LEU A 90 -5.58 7.36 9.65
N LEU A 91 -4.91 6.60 10.54
CA LEU A 91 -3.87 7.13 11.44
C LEU A 91 -2.56 7.40 10.71
N TYR A 92 -2.28 6.68 9.63
CA TYR A 92 -1.06 6.82 8.85
C TYR A 92 -1.02 8.16 8.08
N PHE A 93 -2.16 8.63 7.54
CA PHE A 93 -2.22 9.88 6.77
C PHE A 93 -1.68 11.11 7.52
N PRO A 94 -2.10 11.40 8.78
CA PRO A 94 -1.60 12.57 9.50
C PRO A 94 -0.12 12.48 9.91
N MET A 95 0.49 11.29 9.86
CA MET A 95 1.91 11.11 10.13
C MET A 95 2.81 11.52 8.96
N GLN A 96 2.24 11.60 7.75
CA GLN A 96 2.99 11.89 6.53
C GLN A 96 3.02 13.39 6.26
N GLU A 97 4.17 13.87 5.78
CA GLU A 97 4.38 15.28 5.44
C GLU A 97 4.16 15.52 3.93
N MET A 98 3.56 16.67 3.61
CA MET A 98 3.39 17.10 2.23
C MET A 98 4.76 17.34 1.58
N ARG A 99 4.94 16.82 0.38
CA ARG A 99 6.17 17.01 -0.40
C ARG A 99 5.88 17.09 -1.90
N THR A 100 6.75 17.78 -2.61
CA THR A 100 6.70 17.84 -4.07
C THR A 100 7.47 16.65 -4.65
N MET A 101 6.82 15.91 -5.54
CA MET A 101 7.40 14.82 -6.32
C MET A 101 7.45 15.24 -7.79
N ARG A 102 8.53 14.92 -8.50
CA ARG A 102 8.72 15.28 -9.93
C ARG A 102 9.18 14.07 -10.72
N ALA A 103 8.66 13.98 -11.95
CA ALA A 103 9.11 13.02 -12.95
C ALA A 103 9.08 13.68 -14.34
N GLY A 104 10.23 14.20 -14.80
CA GLY A 104 10.31 15.02 -15.99
C GLY A 104 9.46 16.29 -15.83
N GLU A 105 8.53 16.51 -16.75
CA GLU A 105 7.58 17.64 -16.72
C GLU A 105 6.39 17.43 -15.76
N LEU A 106 6.24 16.26 -15.19
CA LEU A 106 5.13 15.96 -14.27
C LEU A 106 5.51 16.35 -12.84
N GLU A 107 4.57 16.98 -12.13
CA GLU A 107 4.73 17.37 -10.74
C GLU A 107 3.49 17.01 -9.94
N TRP A 108 3.71 16.52 -8.73
CA TRP A 108 2.68 16.26 -7.74
C TRP A 108 3.07 16.88 -6.40
N HIS A 109 2.08 17.26 -5.61
CA HIS A 109 2.25 17.71 -4.23
C HIS A 109 1.36 16.88 -3.33
N ASP A 110 1.90 15.83 -2.73
CA ASP A 110 1.17 14.88 -1.90
C ASP A 110 2.07 14.37 -0.76
N LYS A 111 1.46 13.70 0.19
CA LYS A 111 2.13 13.14 1.36
C LYS A 111 2.35 11.61 1.26
N MET A 112 1.62 10.91 0.39
CA MET A 112 1.69 9.46 0.29
C MET A 112 2.77 9.01 -0.69
N ASP A 113 3.54 8.01 -0.28
CA ASP A 113 4.48 7.36 -1.18
C ASP A 113 3.76 6.60 -2.29
N LEU A 114 4.43 6.48 -3.42
CA LEU A 114 4.00 5.62 -4.51
C LEU A 114 4.63 4.23 -4.38
N LYS A 115 3.95 3.24 -4.92
CA LYS A 115 4.48 1.88 -5.06
C LYS A 115 5.55 1.83 -6.13
N HIS A 116 6.61 1.10 -5.87
CA HIS A 116 7.75 0.88 -6.75
C HIS A 116 8.13 -0.60 -6.81
N GLY A 117 9.16 -0.94 -7.61
CA GLY A 117 9.69 -2.30 -7.68
C GLY A 117 8.81 -3.26 -8.50
N TYR A 118 8.11 -2.76 -9.51
CA TYR A 118 7.15 -3.55 -10.28
C TYR A 118 7.80 -4.71 -11.06
N GLU A 119 9.07 -4.58 -11.48
CA GLU A 119 9.81 -5.64 -12.15
C GLU A 119 9.99 -6.84 -11.21
N GLU A 120 10.48 -6.60 -10.00
CA GLU A 120 10.70 -7.62 -8.97
C GLU A 120 9.38 -8.24 -8.50
N LEU A 121 8.30 -7.44 -8.50
CA LEU A 121 6.95 -7.91 -8.18
C LEU A 121 6.32 -8.73 -9.32
N GLY A 122 6.91 -8.74 -10.52
CA GLY A 122 6.34 -9.42 -11.69
C GLY A 122 5.02 -8.80 -12.17
N VAL A 123 4.89 -7.48 -12.05
CA VAL A 123 3.70 -6.69 -12.43
C VAL A 123 4.03 -5.85 -13.67
N ARG A 124 3.18 -5.93 -14.70
CA ARG A 124 3.28 -5.04 -15.85
C ARG A 124 2.57 -3.72 -15.56
N VAL A 125 3.31 -2.62 -15.67
CA VAL A 125 2.77 -1.27 -15.42
C VAL A 125 3.05 -0.38 -16.63
N VAL A 126 2.00 0.17 -17.22
CA VAL A 126 2.08 1.08 -18.35
C VAL A 126 2.24 2.51 -17.83
N PRO A 127 3.08 3.36 -18.45
CA PRO A 127 3.28 4.74 -18.02
C PRO A 127 1.97 5.50 -17.81
N HIS A 128 1.97 6.34 -16.78
CA HIS A 128 0.88 7.05 -16.14
C HIS A 128 0.00 6.20 -15.19
N ALA A 129 0.21 4.86 -15.10
CA ALA A 129 -0.39 4.13 -14.00
C ALA A 129 0.25 4.53 -12.67
N VAL A 130 -0.58 4.72 -11.64
CA VAL A 130 -0.15 5.07 -10.28
C VAL A 130 -0.79 4.13 -9.29
N ALA A 131 0.01 3.48 -8.45
CA ALA A 131 -0.46 2.83 -7.23
C ALA A 131 0.20 3.50 -6.02
N ARG A 132 -0.57 3.78 -4.97
CA ARG A 132 -0.02 4.24 -3.70
C ARG A 132 0.65 3.10 -2.95
N TYR A 133 1.73 3.40 -2.22
CA TYR A 133 2.31 2.47 -1.25
C TYR A 133 1.23 2.01 -0.24
N GLY A 134 1.23 0.72 0.11
CA GLY A 134 0.17 0.10 0.89
C GLY A 134 -0.98 -0.46 0.05
N ALA A 135 -0.93 -0.35 -1.29
CA ALA A 135 -1.77 -1.12 -2.19
C ALA A 135 -1.04 -2.41 -2.60
N TYR A 136 -1.68 -3.56 -2.47
CA TYR A 136 -1.13 -4.82 -2.97
C TYR A 136 -1.51 -5.04 -4.42
N ILE A 137 -0.50 -5.29 -5.25
CA ILE A 137 -0.65 -5.68 -6.65
C ILE A 137 0.06 -7.02 -6.83
N ALA A 138 -0.71 -8.06 -7.11
CA ALA A 138 -0.18 -9.42 -7.22
C ALA A 138 0.65 -9.62 -8.49
N PRO A 139 1.59 -10.57 -8.49
CA PRO A 139 2.32 -10.95 -9.70
C PRO A 139 1.38 -11.28 -10.86
N ARG A 140 1.80 -10.96 -12.09
CA ARG A 140 1.05 -11.11 -13.35
C ARG A 140 -0.18 -10.20 -13.48
N ALA A 141 -0.42 -9.28 -12.54
CA ALA A 141 -1.39 -8.21 -12.76
C ALA A 141 -0.86 -7.21 -13.80
N ILE A 142 -1.77 -6.51 -14.45
CA ILE A 142 -1.49 -5.48 -15.44
C ILE A 142 -2.18 -4.19 -15.02
N LEU A 143 -1.40 -3.12 -14.87
CA LEU A 143 -1.92 -1.78 -14.68
C LEU A 143 -1.72 -1.01 -16.00
N MET A 144 -2.79 -0.77 -16.75
CA MET A 144 -2.80 0.25 -17.78
C MET A 144 -2.78 1.63 -17.11
N PRO A 145 -2.70 2.76 -17.82
CA PRO A 145 -2.79 4.09 -17.21
C PRO A 145 -4.03 4.18 -16.29
N SER A 146 -3.84 3.97 -15.01
CA SER A 146 -4.90 3.74 -14.03
C SER A 146 -4.46 4.18 -12.64
N TYR A 147 -5.36 4.15 -11.67
CA TYR A 147 -5.06 4.52 -10.30
C TYR A 147 -5.49 3.45 -9.30
N VAL A 148 -4.60 3.07 -8.39
CA VAL A 148 -4.88 2.15 -7.28
C VAL A 148 -4.53 2.81 -5.96
N ASN A 149 -5.52 2.93 -5.08
CA ASN A 149 -5.35 3.63 -3.80
C ASN A 149 -4.84 2.69 -2.70
N ILE A 150 -4.33 3.29 -1.60
CA ILE A 150 -3.83 2.58 -0.42
C ILE A 150 -4.87 1.61 0.16
N GLY A 151 -4.41 0.48 0.65
CA GLY A 151 -5.26 -0.57 1.23
C GLY A 151 -6.01 -1.42 0.20
N ALA A 152 -5.98 -1.04 -1.09
CA ALA A 152 -6.54 -1.85 -2.15
C ALA A 152 -5.76 -3.16 -2.35
N TYR A 153 -6.46 -4.20 -2.76
CA TYR A 153 -5.90 -5.51 -3.08
C TYR A 153 -6.28 -5.89 -4.50
N VAL A 154 -5.30 -6.05 -5.39
CA VAL A 154 -5.49 -6.47 -6.76
C VAL A 154 -4.83 -7.82 -6.95
N ASP A 155 -5.62 -8.88 -7.15
CA ASP A 155 -5.11 -10.24 -7.21
C ASP A 155 -4.55 -10.60 -8.60
N THR A 156 -3.89 -11.75 -8.66
CA THR A 156 -3.09 -12.23 -9.79
C THR A 156 -3.90 -12.33 -11.10
N GLY A 157 -3.26 -11.98 -12.21
CA GLY A 157 -3.84 -12.07 -13.55
C GLY A 157 -4.94 -11.03 -13.83
N THR A 158 -5.17 -10.10 -12.91
CA THR A 158 -6.15 -9.02 -13.06
C THR A 158 -5.57 -7.88 -13.88
N MET A 159 -6.40 -7.31 -14.77
CA MET A 159 -6.10 -6.08 -15.51
C MET A 159 -6.93 -4.93 -14.97
N VAL A 160 -6.25 -3.87 -14.55
CA VAL A 160 -6.84 -2.55 -14.28
C VAL A 160 -6.62 -1.72 -15.54
N ASP A 161 -7.66 -1.57 -16.36
CA ASP A 161 -7.55 -0.98 -17.69
C ASP A 161 -7.51 0.55 -17.67
N THR A 162 -7.41 1.15 -18.85
CA THR A 162 -7.12 2.56 -19.05
C THR A 162 -8.15 3.46 -18.36
N TRP A 163 -7.66 4.36 -17.49
CA TRP A 163 -8.43 5.28 -16.67
C TRP A 163 -9.41 4.61 -15.69
N ALA A 164 -9.28 3.30 -15.47
CA ALA A 164 -9.96 2.66 -14.36
C ALA A 164 -9.33 3.06 -13.01
N THR A 165 -10.14 3.05 -11.96
CA THR A 165 -9.69 3.35 -10.60
C THR A 165 -10.08 2.23 -9.64
N VAL A 166 -9.17 1.91 -8.71
CA VAL A 166 -9.43 1.03 -7.57
C VAL A 166 -9.33 1.88 -6.32
N GLY A 167 -10.46 2.13 -5.69
CA GLY A 167 -10.57 2.98 -4.49
C GLY A 167 -9.88 2.37 -3.28
N SER A 168 -9.66 3.19 -2.26
CA SER A 168 -9.00 2.76 -1.02
C SER A 168 -9.71 1.57 -0.39
N CYS A 169 -8.93 0.55 -0.01
CA CYS A 169 -9.41 -0.68 0.62
C CYS A 169 -10.29 -1.60 -0.24
N ALA A 170 -10.54 -1.27 -1.51
CA ALA A 170 -11.28 -2.13 -2.41
C ALA A 170 -10.53 -3.44 -2.69
N GLN A 171 -11.27 -4.53 -2.89
CA GLN A 171 -10.71 -5.87 -3.04
C GLN A 171 -11.08 -6.45 -4.40
N ILE A 172 -10.09 -6.64 -5.27
CA ILE A 172 -10.27 -7.18 -6.62
C ILE A 172 -9.72 -8.61 -6.66
N GLY A 173 -10.56 -9.55 -7.09
CA GLY A 173 -10.20 -10.96 -7.19
C GLY A 173 -9.24 -11.29 -8.32
N ARG A 174 -9.02 -12.58 -8.54
CA ARG A 174 -8.13 -13.12 -9.57
C ARG A 174 -8.78 -13.04 -10.95
N HIS A 175 -7.94 -12.79 -11.98
CA HIS A 175 -8.36 -12.85 -13.39
C HIS A 175 -9.55 -11.94 -13.71
N VAL A 176 -9.67 -10.82 -13.01
CA VAL A 176 -10.68 -9.78 -13.26
C VAL A 176 -10.18 -8.82 -14.34
N HIS A 177 -11.04 -8.39 -15.21
CA HIS A 177 -10.80 -7.26 -16.12
C HIS A 177 -11.69 -6.08 -15.70
N LEU A 178 -11.08 -5.07 -15.09
CA LEU A 178 -11.73 -3.78 -14.89
C LEU A 178 -11.59 -2.99 -16.18
N SER A 179 -12.68 -2.91 -16.95
CA SER A 179 -12.71 -2.22 -18.24
C SER A 179 -12.37 -0.73 -18.12
N GLY A 180 -11.97 -0.13 -19.23
CA GLY A 180 -11.57 1.27 -19.25
C GLY A 180 -12.62 2.22 -18.67
N GLY A 181 -12.18 3.14 -17.83
CA GLY A 181 -13.03 4.11 -17.15
C GLY A 181 -13.88 3.56 -15.98
N VAL A 182 -13.77 2.28 -15.63
CA VAL A 182 -14.47 1.72 -14.47
C VAL A 182 -13.95 2.33 -13.17
N GLY A 183 -14.86 2.76 -12.32
CA GLY A 183 -14.57 3.24 -10.97
C GLY A 183 -15.03 2.24 -9.91
N ILE A 184 -14.06 1.56 -9.26
CA ILE A 184 -14.35 0.80 -8.04
C ILE A 184 -14.27 1.75 -6.86
N GLY A 185 -15.39 1.92 -6.16
CA GLY A 185 -15.49 2.84 -5.02
C GLY A 185 -14.55 2.44 -3.87
N GLY A 186 -14.06 3.45 -3.15
CA GLY A 186 -13.32 3.22 -1.93
C GLY A 186 -14.23 2.82 -0.77
N VAL A 187 -13.70 1.99 0.13
CA VAL A 187 -14.41 1.50 1.34
C VAL A 187 -13.59 1.72 2.61
N LEU A 188 -12.74 2.74 2.61
CA LEU A 188 -11.94 3.10 3.78
C LEU A 188 -12.82 3.68 4.90
N GLU A 189 -13.77 4.52 4.52
CA GLU A 189 -14.72 5.18 5.43
C GLU A 189 -16.16 4.96 4.95
N PRO A 190 -17.06 4.61 5.87
CA PRO A 190 -16.83 4.30 7.30
C PRO A 190 -16.05 2.97 7.47
N VAL A 191 -15.30 2.83 8.57
CA VAL A 191 -14.36 1.71 8.76
C VAL A 191 -15.01 0.32 8.72
N GLN A 192 -16.30 0.21 9.05
CA GLN A 192 -17.08 -1.03 8.97
C GLN A 192 -17.56 -1.37 7.55
N ALA A 193 -17.41 -0.45 6.57
CA ALA A 193 -17.88 -0.70 5.21
C ALA A 193 -17.21 -1.96 4.64
N ALA A 194 -18.01 -2.85 4.06
CA ALA A 194 -17.52 -4.02 3.33
C ALA A 194 -17.18 -3.65 1.87
N PRO A 195 -16.18 -4.32 1.26
CA PRO A 195 -15.85 -4.15 -0.14
C PRO A 195 -16.94 -4.71 -1.05
#